data_8e04d2fa149ec25051774fefc7de819c
#
_entry.id   8e04d2fa149ec25051774fefc7de819c
#
_cell.length_a   1.000
_cell.length_b   1.000
_cell.length_c   1.000
_cell.angle_alpha   90.00
_cell.angle_beta   90.00
_cell.angle_gamma   90.00
#
_symmetry.space_group_name_H-M   'P 1'
#
loop_
_entity.id
_entity.type
_entity.pdbx_description
1 polymer ?
#
loop_
_entity_poly.entity_id
_entity_poly.type
_entity_poly.pdbx_seq_one_letter_code
_entity_poly.pdbx_strand_id
1 'polypeptide(L)'
;LYPQNYSLIGSSNLKDLLHALTVALLTFKSFLSDHVGSEFLNLLTIKQYQLLSENLHKTKKLYVYGLPGTGKTIVALKFMEKIRAMLQCTKEQVLYVCENQPLRDFVQQKNICQAVTRVAFLRGIFDDVKHIIIDEAQNFQDGEGDWYTKAWTLTSSPHLPEPGFFWIFLDYLQTSHCYPTGLPGAEWHDPVESLTQVVRNATSIYSYLKEKMEEIVEYPTLNIPRQRLKMLLCRATCAHAVQGCIDIVTHLGRKGVARYVAERCHTYLKKGYSEKDIAILCYRDEEVKAYRELLASEMRKLEFNILLGRMEGGLGKYAVLESIRRFSGLERTIVFGIIPQSFWFHKEILRNILVCVASRANLNLHLLHD
;
A
#
# COMPACT_ATOMS: atom_id res chain seq x y z
N LEU A 1 -13.40 29.88 20.86
CA LEU A 1 -13.06 31.30 20.60
C LEU A 1 -11.64 31.33 20.04
N TYR A 2 -11.50 31.73 18.77
CA TYR A 2 -10.19 31.89 18.14
C TYR A 2 -9.49 33.17 18.66
N PRO A 3 -8.15 33.20 18.74
CA PRO A 3 -7.41 34.42 19.08
C PRO A 3 -7.73 35.53 18.09
N GLN A 4 -7.73 36.77 18.54
CA GLN A 4 -8.06 37.96 17.71
C GLN A 4 -7.16 38.10 16.46
N ASN A 5 -5.97 37.52 16.45
CA ASN A 5 -5.04 37.52 15.34
C ASN A 5 -5.13 36.26 14.44
N TYR A 6 -6.15 35.45 14.60
CA TYR A 6 -6.34 34.25 13.78
C TYR A 6 -6.81 34.64 12.39
N SER A 7 -5.95 34.42 11.39
CA SER A 7 -6.31 34.55 9.98
C SER A 7 -6.39 33.18 9.35
N LEU A 8 -7.43 32.92 8.56
CA LEU A 8 -7.52 31.71 7.77
C LEU A 8 -6.36 31.66 6.78
N ILE A 9 -5.62 30.56 6.79
CA ILE A 9 -4.54 30.34 5.80
C ILE A 9 -5.18 30.28 4.41
N GLY A 10 -4.75 31.15 3.51
CA GLY A 10 -5.18 31.13 2.11
C GLY A 10 -4.84 29.79 1.44
N SER A 11 -5.61 29.41 0.41
CA SER A 11 -5.44 28.09 -0.26
C SER A 11 -4.03 27.87 -0.84
N SER A 12 -3.33 28.91 -1.29
CA SER A 12 -1.92 28.85 -1.72
C SER A 12 -0.99 28.53 -0.56
N ASN A 13 -1.11 29.27 0.54
CA ASN A 13 -0.28 29.07 1.73
C ASN A 13 -0.53 27.69 2.38
N LEU A 14 -1.76 27.18 2.34
CA LEU A 14 -2.08 25.84 2.79
C LEU A 14 -1.39 24.78 1.94
N LYS A 15 -1.37 24.96 0.63
CA LYS A 15 -0.66 24.07 -0.30
C LYS A 15 0.85 24.04 -0.01
N ASP A 16 1.45 25.21 0.20
CA ASP A 16 2.88 25.33 0.50
C ASP A 16 3.21 24.73 1.87
N LEU A 17 2.35 24.92 2.87
CA LEU A 17 2.49 24.27 4.18
C LEU A 17 2.40 22.75 4.07
N LEU A 18 1.41 22.22 3.34
CA LEU A 18 1.26 20.78 3.11
C LEU A 18 2.45 20.20 2.36
N HIS A 19 2.97 20.93 1.38
CA HIS A 19 4.17 20.54 0.65
C HIS A 19 5.39 20.50 1.58
N ALA A 20 5.60 21.56 2.38
CA ALA A 20 6.69 21.61 3.36
C ALA A 20 6.61 20.49 4.40
N LEU A 21 5.40 20.19 4.91
CA LEU A 21 5.17 19.06 5.82
C LEU A 21 5.45 17.71 5.16
N THR A 22 5.05 17.53 3.89
CA THR A 22 5.35 16.30 3.14
C THR A 22 6.86 16.13 2.96
N VAL A 23 7.55 17.19 2.57
CA VAL A 23 9.03 17.20 2.45
C VAL A 23 9.67 16.84 3.80
N ALA A 24 9.22 17.48 4.87
CA ALA A 24 9.73 17.21 6.21
C ALA A 24 9.54 15.74 6.61
N LEU A 25 8.36 15.17 6.42
CA LEU A 25 8.07 13.77 6.77
C LEU A 25 8.92 12.76 5.99
N LEU A 26 9.16 13.04 4.72
CA LEU A 26 9.97 12.14 3.88
C LEU A 26 11.47 12.26 4.14
N THR A 27 11.93 13.42 4.61
CA THR A 27 13.35 13.69 4.83
C THR A 27 13.80 13.55 6.28
N PHE A 28 12.91 13.72 7.24
CA PHE A 28 13.26 13.57 8.65
C PHE A 28 13.44 12.09 9.02
N LYS A 29 14.48 11.86 9.82
CA LYS A 29 14.78 10.55 10.38
C LYS A 29 13.79 10.21 11.48
N SER A 30 13.58 8.93 11.68
CA SER A 30 12.49 8.23 12.38
C SER A 30 11.83 8.91 13.60
N PHE A 31 12.56 9.68 14.43
CA PHE A 31 12.00 10.25 15.66
C PHE A 31 10.88 11.28 15.39
N LEU A 32 11.07 12.18 14.43
CA LEU A 32 10.05 13.18 14.06
C LEU A 32 8.92 12.57 13.24
N SER A 33 9.21 11.60 12.38
CA SER A 33 8.17 10.92 11.60
C SER A 33 7.20 10.13 12.48
N ASP A 34 7.64 9.61 13.62
CA ASP A 34 6.76 8.90 14.56
C ASP A 34 5.79 9.83 15.29
N HIS A 35 6.20 11.04 15.61
CA HIS A 35 5.38 12.00 16.36
C HIS A 35 4.44 12.79 15.43
N VAL A 36 4.91 13.17 14.24
CA VAL A 36 4.15 13.97 13.28
C VAL A 36 3.42 13.08 12.27
N GLY A 37 3.95 11.92 11.96
CA GLY A 37 3.44 11.03 10.90
C GLY A 37 2.03 10.50 11.16
N SER A 38 1.67 10.24 12.43
CA SER A 38 0.32 9.76 12.76
C SER A 38 -0.76 10.84 12.58
N GLU A 39 -0.42 12.09 12.83
CA GLU A 39 -1.31 13.23 12.59
C GLU A 39 -1.37 13.61 11.11
N PHE A 40 -0.27 13.46 10.40
CA PHE A 40 -0.18 13.74 8.97
C PHE A 40 -0.97 12.72 8.12
N LEU A 41 -1.07 11.47 8.54
CA LEU A 41 -1.97 10.47 7.92
C LEU A 41 -3.45 10.90 7.95
N ASN A 42 -3.79 11.90 8.75
CA ASN A 42 -5.13 12.49 8.76
C ASN A 42 -5.34 13.55 7.67
N LEU A 43 -4.28 14.03 7.01
CA LEU A 43 -4.37 15.00 5.94
C LEU A 43 -4.65 14.29 4.62
N LEU A 44 -5.70 14.70 3.96
CA LEU A 44 -6.09 14.21 2.64
C LEU A 44 -5.67 15.23 1.58
N THR A 45 -5.27 14.74 0.42
CA THR A 45 -5.18 15.60 -0.76
C THR A 45 -6.56 16.14 -1.14
N ILE A 46 -6.60 17.26 -1.85
CA ILE A 46 -7.88 17.81 -2.33
C ILE A 46 -8.68 16.76 -3.10
N LYS A 47 -8.03 15.96 -3.96
CA LYS A 47 -8.70 14.90 -4.73
C LYS A 47 -9.23 13.78 -3.85
N GLN A 48 -8.50 13.35 -2.83
CA GLN A 48 -8.97 12.36 -1.86
C GLN A 48 -10.17 12.89 -1.06
N TYR A 49 -10.11 14.15 -0.64
CA TYR A 49 -11.22 14.80 0.07
C TYR A 49 -12.46 14.92 -0.83
N GLN A 50 -12.31 15.36 -2.09
CA GLN A 50 -13.39 15.44 -3.05
C GLN A 50 -14.04 14.06 -3.27
N LEU A 51 -13.25 13.03 -3.48
CA LEU A 51 -13.74 11.67 -3.65
C LEU A 51 -14.64 11.26 -2.46
N LEU A 52 -14.20 11.51 -1.24
CA LEU A 52 -14.98 11.20 -0.05
C LEU A 52 -16.23 12.06 0.08
N SER A 53 -16.13 13.37 -0.14
CA SER A 53 -17.27 14.29 0.06
C SER A 53 -18.35 14.15 -0.99
N GLU A 54 -17.97 13.91 -2.24
CA GLU A 54 -18.91 13.79 -3.35
C GLU A 54 -19.65 12.44 -3.38
N ASN A 55 -18.94 11.35 -3.04
CA ASN A 55 -19.49 10.00 -3.17
C ASN A 55 -20.19 9.49 -1.90
N LEU A 56 -19.88 10.03 -0.73
CA LEU A 56 -20.44 9.58 0.55
C LEU A 56 -21.98 9.62 0.58
N HIS A 57 -22.60 10.60 -0.06
CA HIS A 57 -24.05 10.76 -0.08
C HIS A 57 -24.72 10.22 -1.34
N LYS A 58 -23.95 9.93 -2.40
CA LYS A 58 -24.50 9.59 -3.72
C LYS A 58 -24.32 8.13 -4.09
N THR A 59 -23.25 7.48 -3.61
CA THR A 59 -22.77 6.25 -4.21
C THR A 59 -22.59 5.16 -3.18
N LYS A 60 -23.52 4.21 -3.12
CA LYS A 60 -23.42 3.06 -2.20
C LYS A 60 -22.39 2.03 -2.68
N LYS A 61 -22.30 1.76 -4.00
CA LYS A 61 -21.29 0.91 -4.61
C LYS A 61 -20.28 1.76 -5.37
N LEU A 62 -18.96 1.55 -5.15
CA LEU A 62 -17.93 2.34 -5.82
C LEU A 62 -16.67 1.53 -6.04
N TYR A 63 -16.10 1.65 -7.22
CA TYR A 63 -14.74 1.18 -7.52
C TYR A 63 -13.77 2.35 -7.48
N VAL A 64 -12.73 2.25 -6.67
CA VAL A 64 -11.68 3.28 -6.56
C VAL A 64 -10.39 2.73 -7.16
N TYR A 65 -10.08 3.18 -8.35
CA TYR A 65 -8.81 2.91 -9.01
C TYR A 65 -7.75 3.89 -8.50
N GLY A 66 -6.61 3.40 -8.09
CA GLY A 66 -5.53 4.29 -7.65
C GLY A 66 -4.17 3.76 -8.05
N LEU A 67 -3.30 4.65 -8.51
CA LEU A 67 -1.90 4.31 -8.76
C LEU A 67 -1.17 3.97 -7.44
N PRO A 68 -0.02 3.27 -7.51
CA PRO A 68 0.83 3.06 -6.33
C PRO A 68 1.12 4.37 -5.62
N GLY A 69 1.11 4.37 -4.29
CA GLY A 69 1.44 5.55 -3.49
C GLY A 69 0.40 6.69 -3.46
N THR A 70 -0.80 6.49 -4.01
CA THR A 70 -1.88 7.50 -4.00
C THR A 70 -2.74 7.51 -2.73
N GLY A 71 -2.43 6.66 -1.74
CA GLY A 71 -3.12 6.64 -0.45
C GLY A 71 -4.49 5.96 -0.45
N LYS A 72 -4.73 4.95 -1.30
CA LYS A 72 -5.98 4.18 -1.33
C LYS A 72 -6.45 3.72 0.05
N THR A 73 -5.58 3.04 0.80
CA THR A 73 -5.86 2.56 2.15
C THR A 73 -6.22 3.69 3.12
N ILE A 74 -5.56 4.85 3.02
CA ILE A 74 -5.88 6.02 3.85
C ILE A 74 -7.28 6.54 3.54
N VAL A 75 -7.64 6.61 2.25
CA VAL A 75 -9.01 6.97 1.83
C VAL A 75 -10.02 5.96 2.36
N ALA A 76 -9.72 4.65 2.29
CA ALA A 76 -10.57 3.60 2.84
C ALA A 76 -10.79 3.77 4.36
N LEU A 77 -9.73 4.02 5.13
CA LEU A 77 -9.82 4.27 6.58
C LEU A 77 -10.67 5.51 6.88
N LYS A 78 -10.41 6.62 6.20
CA LYS A 78 -11.18 7.86 6.38
C LYS A 78 -12.64 7.72 5.95
N PHE A 79 -12.91 6.91 4.95
CA PHE A 79 -14.27 6.58 4.55
C PHE A 79 -15.00 5.83 5.68
N MET A 80 -14.38 4.81 6.26
CA MET A 80 -14.97 4.04 7.37
C MET A 80 -15.23 4.91 8.60
N GLU A 81 -14.31 5.81 8.97
CA GLU A 81 -14.52 6.78 10.04
C GLU A 81 -15.74 7.67 9.76
N LYS A 82 -15.84 8.19 8.53
CA LYS A 82 -16.95 9.08 8.13
C LYS A 82 -18.31 8.37 8.10
N ILE A 83 -18.41 7.15 7.54
CA ILE A 83 -19.70 6.44 7.52
C ILE A 83 -20.15 6.07 8.93
N ARG A 84 -19.24 5.71 9.83
CA ARG A 84 -19.59 5.45 11.22
C ARG A 84 -20.14 6.69 11.91
N ALA A 85 -19.48 7.82 11.75
CA ALA A 85 -19.94 9.08 12.35
C ALA A 85 -21.28 9.54 11.76
N MET A 86 -21.45 9.44 10.43
CA MET A 86 -22.65 9.90 9.73
C MET A 86 -23.88 9.00 10.01
N LEU A 87 -23.68 7.68 10.00
CA LEU A 87 -24.78 6.70 10.17
C LEU A 87 -24.91 6.23 11.62
N GLN A 88 -24.08 6.71 12.53
CA GLN A 88 -24.03 6.29 13.94
C GLN A 88 -23.92 4.77 14.11
N CYS A 89 -23.25 4.10 13.15
CA CYS A 89 -23.10 2.65 13.17
C CYS A 89 -21.90 2.21 14.03
N THR A 90 -22.02 1.01 14.58
CA THR A 90 -20.97 0.42 15.40
C THR A 90 -19.82 -0.11 14.51
N LYS A 91 -18.68 -0.44 15.12
CA LYS A 91 -17.54 -1.01 14.37
C LYS A 91 -17.85 -2.41 13.82
N GLU A 92 -18.77 -3.13 14.45
CA GLU A 92 -19.22 -4.45 14.04
C GLU A 92 -20.04 -4.41 12.74
N GLN A 93 -20.65 -3.27 12.43
CA GLN A 93 -21.44 -3.05 11.21
C GLN A 93 -20.59 -2.66 10.00
N VAL A 94 -19.29 -2.38 10.20
CA VAL A 94 -18.35 -2.02 9.15
C VAL A 94 -17.26 -3.07 9.03
N LEU A 95 -17.13 -3.69 7.87
CA LEU A 95 -16.14 -4.73 7.59
C LEU A 95 -15.11 -4.25 6.57
N TYR A 96 -13.84 -4.38 6.93
CA TYR A 96 -12.71 -4.20 6.02
C TYR A 96 -12.14 -5.55 5.64
N VAL A 97 -11.99 -5.79 4.34
CA VAL A 97 -11.46 -7.05 3.81
C VAL A 97 -10.23 -6.77 2.95
N CYS A 98 -9.13 -7.46 3.23
CA CYS A 98 -7.90 -7.38 2.43
C CYS A 98 -7.30 -8.78 2.24
N GLU A 99 -6.22 -8.90 1.44
CA GLU A 99 -5.62 -10.22 1.19
C GLU A 99 -4.68 -10.67 2.31
N ASN A 100 -3.89 -9.76 2.91
CA ASN A 100 -2.82 -10.17 3.82
C ASN A 100 -3.05 -9.79 5.28
N GLN A 101 -2.49 -10.62 6.17
CA GLN A 101 -2.62 -10.44 7.62
C GLN A 101 -1.97 -9.13 8.13
N PRO A 102 -0.76 -8.73 7.72
CA PRO A 102 -0.17 -7.50 8.22
C PRO A 102 -1.01 -6.25 7.96
N LEU A 103 -1.62 -6.13 6.77
CA LEU A 103 -2.52 -5.01 6.46
C LEU A 103 -3.81 -5.10 7.29
N ARG A 104 -4.38 -6.32 7.44
CA ARG A 104 -5.52 -6.56 8.33
C ARG A 104 -5.21 -6.12 9.76
N ASP A 105 -4.05 -6.50 10.31
CA ASP A 105 -3.65 -6.18 11.67
C ASP A 105 -3.42 -4.67 11.84
N PHE A 106 -2.82 -4.01 10.86
CA PHE A 106 -2.68 -2.55 10.84
C PHE A 106 -4.04 -1.85 10.93
N VAL A 107 -5.03 -2.29 10.14
CA VAL A 107 -6.38 -1.71 10.18
C VAL A 107 -7.10 -2.05 11.49
N GLN A 108 -6.98 -3.29 11.97
CA GLN A 108 -7.58 -3.74 13.23
C GLN A 108 -7.12 -2.90 14.43
N GLN A 109 -5.84 -2.49 14.47
CA GLN A 109 -5.30 -1.64 15.53
C GLN A 109 -5.93 -0.24 15.57
N LYS A 110 -6.49 0.25 14.45
CA LYS A 110 -7.21 1.54 14.43
C LYS A 110 -8.56 1.50 15.16
N ASN A 111 -9.08 0.31 15.43
CA ASN A 111 -10.34 0.07 16.16
C ASN A 111 -11.57 0.80 15.58
N ILE A 112 -11.59 1.02 14.28
CA ILE A 112 -12.68 1.71 13.56
C ILE A 112 -13.67 0.75 12.89
N CYS A 113 -13.29 -0.50 12.67
CA CYS A 113 -14.09 -1.52 11.97
C CYS A 113 -13.68 -2.92 12.40
N GLN A 114 -14.41 -3.94 11.97
CA GLN A 114 -13.89 -5.29 11.89
C GLN A 114 -12.94 -5.39 10.70
N ALA A 115 -11.79 -6.04 10.84
CA ALA A 115 -10.85 -6.26 9.75
C ALA A 115 -10.53 -7.75 9.60
N VAL A 116 -10.68 -8.29 8.39
CA VAL A 116 -10.44 -9.71 8.10
C VAL A 116 -9.67 -9.88 6.79
N THR A 117 -9.02 -11.04 6.64
CA THR A 117 -8.50 -11.44 5.33
C THR A 117 -9.62 -12.02 4.47
N ARG A 118 -9.44 -12.02 3.13
CA ARG A 118 -10.39 -12.62 2.18
C ARG A 118 -10.76 -14.06 2.56
N VAL A 119 -9.79 -14.87 2.93
CA VAL A 119 -10.01 -16.27 3.34
C VAL A 119 -10.89 -16.34 4.60
N ALA A 120 -10.60 -15.51 5.59
CA ALA A 120 -11.43 -15.44 6.80
C ALA A 120 -12.83 -14.90 6.49
N PHE A 121 -12.95 -13.95 5.58
CA PHE A 121 -14.24 -13.44 5.11
C PHE A 121 -15.08 -14.54 4.46
N LEU A 122 -14.50 -15.36 3.60
CA LEU A 122 -15.23 -16.45 2.93
C LEU A 122 -15.75 -17.50 3.93
N ARG A 123 -14.99 -17.78 4.97
CA ARG A 123 -15.33 -18.81 5.98
C ARG A 123 -16.19 -18.30 7.13
N GLY A 124 -16.17 -17.00 7.39
CA GLY A 124 -16.88 -16.39 8.53
C GLY A 124 -18.36 -16.11 8.26
N ILE A 125 -19.09 -15.84 9.34
CA ILE A 125 -20.47 -15.36 9.36
C ILE A 125 -20.43 -13.89 9.79
N PHE A 126 -21.19 -13.02 9.11
CA PHE A 126 -21.15 -11.57 9.27
C PHE A 126 -22.55 -10.96 9.25
N ASP A 127 -23.43 -11.46 10.11
CA ASP A 127 -24.87 -11.09 10.11
C ASP A 127 -25.11 -9.63 10.48
N ASP A 128 -24.25 -9.03 11.31
CA ASP A 128 -24.36 -7.63 11.74
C ASP A 128 -23.75 -6.64 10.74
N VAL A 129 -23.00 -7.13 9.74
CA VAL A 129 -22.26 -6.28 8.79
C VAL A 129 -23.25 -5.65 7.80
N LYS A 130 -23.15 -4.32 7.65
CA LYS A 130 -23.93 -3.53 6.71
C LYS A 130 -23.07 -2.87 5.62
N HIS A 131 -21.82 -2.56 5.95
CA HIS A 131 -20.92 -1.83 5.07
C HIS A 131 -19.64 -2.62 4.89
N ILE A 132 -19.21 -2.79 3.65
CA ILE A 132 -18.01 -3.58 3.31
C ILE A 132 -17.06 -2.73 2.47
N ILE A 133 -15.81 -2.67 2.91
CA ILE A 133 -14.71 -2.04 2.21
C ILE A 133 -13.69 -3.12 1.85
N ILE A 134 -13.44 -3.27 0.54
CA ILE A 134 -12.41 -4.17 0.01
C ILE A 134 -11.19 -3.35 -0.33
N ASP A 135 -10.02 -3.75 0.12
CA ASP A 135 -8.76 -3.09 -0.22
C ASP A 135 -7.77 -4.07 -0.85
N GLU A 136 -6.94 -3.57 -1.78
CA GLU A 136 -6.00 -4.39 -2.57
C GLU A 136 -6.69 -5.53 -3.34
N ALA A 137 -7.90 -5.27 -3.88
CA ALA A 137 -8.76 -6.29 -4.51
C ALA A 137 -8.10 -7.01 -5.69
N GLN A 138 -7.14 -6.40 -6.38
CA GLN A 138 -6.36 -7.02 -7.45
C GLN A 138 -5.51 -8.21 -6.98
N ASN A 139 -5.28 -8.33 -5.69
CA ASN A 139 -4.52 -9.43 -5.10
C ASN A 139 -5.41 -10.57 -4.55
N PHE A 140 -6.73 -10.44 -4.66
CA PHE A 140 -7.66 -11.50 -4.28
C PHE A 140 -7.60 -12.66 -5.29
N GLN A 141 -8.05 -13.84 -4.86
CA GLN A 141 -8.14 -15.04 -5.69
C GLN A 141 -9.52 -15.67 -5.53
N ASP A 142 -10.09 -16.19 -6.60
CA ASP A 142 -11.42 -16.81 -6.61
C ASP A 142 -11.43 -18.29 -6.22
N GLY A 143 -10.25 -18.94 -6.21
CA GLY A 143 -10.10 -20.38 -5.98
C GLY A 143 -10.65 -20.93 -4.65
N GLU A 144 -10.94 -20.06 -3.69
CA GLU A 144 -11.52 -20.45 -2.37
C GLU A 144 -12.99 -20.05 -2.21
N GLY A 145 -13.60 -19.44 -3.21
CA GLY A 145 -15.00 -19.05 -3.24
C GLY A 145 -15.27 -17.64 -3.77
N ASP A 146 -16.54 -17.39 -4.06
CA ASP A 146 -17.01 -16.11 -4.61
C ASP A 146 -17.17 -15.05 -3.50
N TRP A 147 -16.08 -14.36 -3.23
CA TRP A 147 -16.03 -13.28 -2.26
C TRP A 147 -16.87 -12.06 -2.70
N TYR A 148 -16.93 -11.82 -4.03
CA TYR A 148 -17.64 -10.65 -4.56
C TYR A 148 -19.15 -10.77 -4.36
N THR A 149 -19.74 -11.90 -4.77
CA THR A 149 -21.17 -12.14 -4.57
C THR A 149 -21.52 -12.17 -3.09
N LYS A 150 -20.68 -12.76 -2.24
CA LYS A 150 -20.89 -12.74 -0.78
C LYS A 150 -20.92 -11.30 -0.23
N ALA A 151 -19.95 -10.46 -0.60
CA ALA A 151 -19.90 -9.07 -0.16
C ALA A 151 -21.09 -8.25 -0.68
N TRP A 152 -21.44 -8.45 -1.95
CA TRP A 152 -22.60 -7.79 -2.55
C TRP A 152 -23.91 -8.18 -1.85
N THR A 153 -24.13 -9.46 -1.59
CA THR A 153 -25.34 -9.96 -0.92
C THR A 153 -25.50 -9.37 0.48
N LEU A 154 -24.41 -9.31 1.24
CA LEU A 154 -24.43 -8.72 2.60
C LEU A 154 -24.80 -7.22 2.58
N THR A 155 -24.29 -6.48 1.61
CA THR A 155 -24.51 -5.02 1.54
C THR A 155 -25.78 -4.62 0.82
N SER A 156 -26.36 -5.49 -0.01
CA SER A 156 -27.59 -5.25 -0.78
C SER A 156 -28.78 -6.10 -0.31
N SER A 157 -28.69 -6.68 0.89
CA SER A 157 -29.76 -7.52 1.44
C SER A 157 -31.10 -6.78 1.49
N PRO A 158 -32.21 -7.39 1.03
CA PRO A 158 -33.53 -6.80 1.12
C PRO A 158 -34.03 -6.64 2.58
N HIS A 159 -33.37 -7.25 3.55
CA HIS A 159 -33.66 -7.08 4.99
C HIS A 159 -33.04 -5.79 5.56
N LEU A 160 -32.17 -5.12 4.83
CA LEU A 160 -31.63 -3.82 5.22
C LEU A 160 -32.63 -2.72 4.86
N PRO A 161 -32.88 -1.73 5.75
CA PRO A 161 -33.77 -0.58 5.45
C PRO A 161 -33.24 0.26 4.28
N GLU A 162 -31.92 0.32 4.12
CA GLU A 162 -31.23 0.92 2.98
C GLU A 162 -29.99 0.08 2.62
N PRO A 163 -29.60 0.04 1.32
CA PRO A 163 -28.38 -0.64 0.91
C PRO A 163 -27.16 -0.10 1.65
N GLY A 164 -26.28 -0.99 2.07
CA GLY A 164 -24.99 -0.66 2.66
C GLY A 164 -24.00 -0.12 1.66
N PHE A 165 -22.90 0.40 2.17
CA PHE A 165 -21.77 0.79 1.32
C PHE A 165 -20.96 -0.43 0.92
N PHE A 166 -20.59 -0.51 -0.36
CA PHE A 166 -19.71 -1.52 -0.93
C PHE A 166 -18.64 -0.85 -1.81
N TRP A 167 -17.52 -0.47 -1.21
CA TRP A 167 -16.43 0.20 -1.90
C TRP A 167 -15.24 -0.72 -2.09
N ILE A 168 -14.69 -0.73 -3.31
CA ILE A 168 -13.62 -1.62 -3.74
C ILE A 168 -12.44 -0.78 -4.21
N PHE A 169 -11.34 -0.86 -3.48
CA PHE A 169 -10.07 -0.22 -3.81
C PHE A 169 -9.15 -1.20 -4.51
N LEU A 170 -8.59 -0.81 -5.65
CA LEU A 170 -7.74 -1.70 -6.44
C LEU A 170 -6.70 -0.96 -7.27
N ASP A 171 -5.65 -1.71 -7.63
CA ASP A 171 -4.55 -1.27 -8.49
C ASP A 171 -4.03 -2.44 -9.33
N TYR A 172 -4.49 -2.58 -10.55
CA TYR A 172 -4.07 -3.67 -11.45
C TYR A 172 -2.56 -3.71 -11.72
N LEU A 173 -1.85 -2.58 -11.53
CA LEU A 173 -0.40 -2.50 -11.75
C LEU A 173 0.40 -3.11 -10.59
N GLN A 174 -0.23 -3.31 -9.43
CA GLN A 174 0.34 -3.98 -8.26
C GLN A 174 -0.15 -5.42 -8.08
N THR A 175 -0.57 -6.08 -9.13
CA THR A 175 -0.97 -7.49 -9.05
C THR A 175 0.27 -8.36 -8.80
N SER A 176 0.22 -9.19 -7.77
CA SER A 176 1.33 -10.04 -7.32
C SER A 176 1.24 -11.49 -7.78
N HIS A 177 0.23 -11.86 -8.58
CA HIS A 177 -0.02 -13.21 -9.08
C HIS A 177 -0.78 -13.21 -10.42
N CYS A 178 -0.83 -14.38 -11.09
CA CYS A 178 -1.53 -14.54 -12.36
C CYS A 178 -2.89 -15.24 -12.22
N TYR A 179 -3.38 -15.48 -11.01
CA TYR A 179 -4.66 -16.14 -10.78
C TYR A 179 -5.84 -15.20 -10.99
N PRO A 180 -7.02 -15.72 -11.37
CA PRO A 180 -8.26 -14.93 -11.40
C PRO A 180 -8.56 -14.30 -10.05
N THR A 181 -9.00 -13.04 -10.07
CA THR A 181 -9.21 -12.26 -8.85
C THR A 181 -10.61 -12.40 -8.24
N GLY A 182 -11.55 -12.95 -9.01
CA GLY A 182 -12.97 -12.97 -8.65
C GLY A 182 -13.66 -11.60 -8.77
N LEU A 183 -12.95 -10.57 -9.28
CA LEU A 183 -13.59 -9.31 -9.66
C LEU A 183 -14.46 -9.52 -10.91
N PRO A 184 -15.61 -8.85 -11.03
CA PRO A 184 -16.32 -8.76 -12.32
C PRO A 184 -15.43 -8.12 -13.37
N GLY A 185 -15.77 -8.31 -14.65
CA GLY A 185 -15.04 -7.67 -15.75
C GLY A 185 -14.97 -6.16 -15.55
N ALA A 186 -13.87 -5.54 -15.96
CA ALA A 186 -13.64 -4.11 -15.74
C ALA A 186 -14.69 -3.21 -16.42
N GLU A 187 -15.37 -3.70 -17.43
CA GLU A 187 -16.52 -3.06 -18.10
C GLU A 187 -17.73 -2.89 -17.15
N TRP A 188 -17.84 -3.76 -16.14
CA TRP A 188 -18.90 -3.73 -15.14
C TRP A 188 -18.51 -2.95 -13.86
N HIS A 189 -17.32 -2.37 -13.85
CA HIS A 189 -16.90 -1.48 -12.77
C HIS A 189 -17.54 -0.10 -12.98
N ASP A 190 -18.69 0.11 -12.40
CA ASP A 190 -19.42 1.37 -12.44
C ASP A 190 -20.22 1.56 -11.14
N PRO A 191 -20.19 2.76 -10.54
CA PRO A 191 -19.33 3.90 -10.84
C PRO A 191 -17.86 3.73 -10.45
N VAL A 192 -16.98 4.52 -11.06
CA VAL A 192 -15.53 4.50 -10.84
C VAL A 192 -14.99 5.87 -10.48
N GLU A 193 -14.18 5.89 -9.45
CA GLU A 193 -13.33 7.04 -9.10
C GLU A 193 -11.85 6.72 -9.26
N SER A 194 -11.02 7.76 -9.38
CA SER A 194 -9.61 7.60 -9.69
C SER A 194 -8.72 8.45 -8.81
N LEU A 195 -7.66 7.84 -8.26
CA LEU A 195 -6.59 8.51 -7.53
C LEU A 195 -5.31 8.45 -8.36
N THR A 196 -4.81 9.61 -8.79
CA THR A 196 -3.66 9.73 -9.71
C THR A 196 -2.49 10.52 -9.13
N GLN A 197 -2.70 11.21 -8.01
CA GLN A 197 -1.65 11.97 -7.35
C GLN A 197 -0.88 11.08 -6.36
N VAL A 198 0.37 10.78 -6.69
CA VAL A 198 1.27 9.99 -5.85
C VAL A 198 1.82 10.88 -4.74
N VAL A 199 1.56 10.52 -3.50
CA VAL A 199 1.93 11.29 -2.30
C VAL A 199 3.04 10.64 -1.49
N ARG A 200 3.32 9.36 -1.73
CA ARG A 200 4.21 8.54 -0.92
C ARG A 200 5.66 8.57 -1.40
N ASN A 201 5.87 8.30 -2.66
CA ASN A 201 7.18 7.95 -3.18
C ASN A 201 7.97 9.20 -3.58
N ALA A 202 9.26 9.26 -3.27
CA ALA A 202 10.17 10.29 -3.75
C ALA A 202 10.21 10.33 -5.29
N THR A 203 10.57 11.47 -5.85
CA THR A 203 10.45 11.75 -7.31
C THR A 203 11.20 10.75 -8.18
N SER A 204 12.41 10.33 -7.78
CA SER A 204 13.17 9.31 -8.52
C SER A 204 12.44 7.96 -8.54
N ILE A 205 11.88 7.54 -7.39
CA ILE A 205 11.11 6.30 -7.28
C ILE A 205 9.81 6.41 -8.08
N TYR A 206 9.13 7.55 -8.02
CA TYR A 206 7.96 7.82 -8.83
C TYR A 206 8.25 7.73 -10.34
N SER A 207 9.36 8.30 -10.80
CA SER A 207 9.76 8.24 -12.23
C SER A 207 10.01 6.78 -12.67
N TYR A 208 10.71 6.01 -11.86
CA TYR A 208 10.92 4.57 -12.10
C TYR A 208 9.59 3.79 -12.12
N LEU A 209 8.72 4.04 -11.13
CA LEU A 209 7.40 3.42 -11.08
C LEU A 209 6.60 3.73 -12.34
N LYS A 210 6.58 4.99 -12.77
CA LYS A 210 5.85 5.44 -13.95
C LYS A 210 6.32 4.71 -15.21
N GLU A 211 7.64 4.62 -15.42
CA GLU A 211 8.24 3.86 -16.52
C GLU A 211 7.77 2.40 -16.52
N LYS A 212 7.87 1.71 -15.37
CA LYS A 212 7.47 0.31 -15.28
C LYS A 212 5.96 0.10 -15.44
N MET A 213 5.14 1.02 -14.96
CA MET A 213 3.70 0.99 -15.15
C MET A 213 3.31 1.22 -16.62
N GLU A 214 3.98 2.12 -17.32
CA GLU A 214 3.80 2.35 -18.76
C GLU A 214 4.17 1.09 -19.56
N GLU A 215 5.29 0.41 -19.23
CA GLU A 215 5.67 -0.87 -19.82
C GLU A 215 4.59 -1.96 -19.62
N ILE A 216 3.99 -2.07 -18.41
CA ILE A 216 2.90 -3.03 -18.15
C ILE A 216 1.69 -2.75 -19.02
N VAL A 217 1.32 -1.49 -19.17
CA VAL A 217 0.13 -1.10 -19.94
C VAL A 217 0.37 -1.23 -21.44
N GLU A 218 1.59 -1.02 -21.90
CA GLU A 218 1.94 -1.18 -23.31
C GLU A 218 2.03 -2.64 -23.73
N TYR A 219 2.62 -3.48 -22.88
CA TYR A 219 2.80 -4.91 -23.09
C TYR A 219 2.12 -5.72 -21.99
N PRO A 220 0.77 -5.72 -21.92
CA PRO A 220 0.06 -6.38 -20.84
C PRO A 220 0.17 -7.90 -20.98
N THR A 221 0.50 -8.54 -19.88
CA THR A 221 0.59 -10.00 -19.77
C THR A 221 -0.60 -10.58 -19.01
N LEU A 222 -1.28 -9.73 -18.24
CA LEU A 222 -2.50 -10.05 -17.53
C LEU A 222 -3.70 -9.38 -18.21
N ASN A 223 -4.89 -9.92 -17.98
CA ASN A 223 -6.12 -9.27 -18.42
C ASN A 223 -6.40 -8.02 -17.57
N ILE A 224 -5.96 -6.87 -18.07
CA ILE A 224 -6.09 -5.58 -17.40
C ILE A 224 -6.88 -4.57 -18.24
N PRO A 225 -7.60 -3.61 -17.66
CA PRO A 225 -8.36 -2.60 -18.38
C PRO A 225 -7.43 -1.53 -18.99
N ARG A 226 -6.74 -1.89 -20.08
CA ARG A 226 -5.64 -1.13 -20.68
C ARG A 226 -5.97 0.33 -20.94
N GLN A 227 -7.11 0.64 -21.54
CA GLN A 227 -7.49 2.03 -21.84
C GLN A 227 -7.66 2.86 -20.57
N ARG A 228 -8.31 2.29 -19.55
CA ARG A 228 -8.54 2.96 -18.26
C ARG A 228 -7.23 3.24 -17.55
N LEU A 229 -6.30 2.27 -17.57
CA LEU A 229 -4.97 2.43 -16.98
C LEU A 229 -4.12 3.46 -17.73
N LYS A 230 -4.20 3.52 -19.06
CA LYS A 230 -3.57 4.59 -19.85
C LYS A 230 -4.06 5.98 -19.42
N MET A 231 -5.37 6.15 -19.25
CA MET A 231 -5.93 7.43 -18.79
C MET A 231 -5.47 7.80 -17.37
N LEU A 232 -5.35 6.80 -16.47
CA LEU A 232 -4.79 7.01 -15.12
C LEU A 232 -3.34 7.49 -15.18
N LEU A 233 -2.50 6.82 -15.97
CA LEU A 233 -1.08 7.17 -16.12
C LEU A 233 -0.86 8.53 -16.77
N CYS A 234 -1.67 8.90 -17.76
CA CYS A 234 -1.63 10.25 -18.37
C CYS A 234 -1.94 11.36 -17.36
N ARG A 235 -2.74 11.09 -16.32
CA ARG A 235 -3.09 12.04 -15.26
C ARG A 235 -2.20 11.91 -14.02
N ALA A 236 -1.24 10.98 -14.04
CA ALA A 236 -0.36 10.72 -12.91
C ALA A 236 0.55 11.91 -12.61
N THR A 237 0.57 12.34 -11.35
CA THR A 237 1.43 13.42 -10.86
C THR A 237 2.07 13.02 -9.54
N CYS A 238 3.27 13.55 -9.26
CA CYS A 238 3.89 13.47 -7.95
C CYS A 238 3.47 14.69 -7.11
N ALA A 239 3.10 14.47 -5.85
CA ALA A 239 2.61 15.54 -4.97
C ALA A 239 3.71 16.45 -4.44
N HIS A 240 4.96 16.03 -4.50
CA HIS A 240 6.12 16.75 -3.93
C HIS A 240 7.38 16.57 -4.77
N ALA A 241 8.41 17.34 -4.47
CA ALA A 241 9.70 17.37 -5.18
C ALA A 241 10.84 16.68 -4.39
N VAL A 242 10.52 15.89 -3.37
CA VAL A 242 11.55 15.18 -2.58
C VAL A 242 12.30 14.20 -3.47
N GLN A 243 13.63 14.35 -3.53
CA GLN A 243 14.49 13.42 -4.25
C GLN A 243 14.76 12.18 -3.39
N GLY A 244 14.74 11.02 -4.02
CA GLY A 244 15.10 9.76 -3.40
C GLY A 244 16.31 9.14 -4.08
N CYS A 245 16.64 7.92 -3.65
CA CYS A 245 17.72 7.15 -4.24
C CYS A 245 17.19 5.81 -4.76
N ILE A 246 17.67 5.38 -5.93
CA ILE A 246 17.45 4.04 -6.47
C ILE A 246 18.79 3.45 -6.82
N ASP A 247 19.11 2.31 -6.21
CA ASP A 247 20.26 1.50 -6.54
C ASP A 247 19.77 0.17 -7.17
N ILE A 248 20.21 -0.12 -8.38
CA ILE A 248 19.93 -1.40 -9.05
C ILE A 248 21.24 -2.16 -9.16
N VAL A 249 21.33 -3.30 -8.48
CA VAL A 249 22.56 -4.09 -8.42
C VAL A 249 22.28 -5.51 -8.90
N THR A 250 23.05 -5.95 -9.87
CA THR A 250 22.89 -7.24 -10.53
C THR A 250 24.09 -8.15 -10.28
N HIS A 251 23.90 -9.46 -10.50
CA HIS A 251 24.99 -10.47 -10.46
C HIS A 251 25.69 -10.63 -9.13
N LEU A 252 24.99 -10.43 -8.02
CA LEU A 252 25.61 -10.54 -6.69
C LEU A 252 25.71 -11.97 -6.15
N GLY A 253 24.85 -12.87 -6.57
CA GLY A 253 24.60 -14.15 -5.91
C GLY A 253 24.11 -13.96 -4.45
N ARG A 254 23.48 -14.97 -3.86
CA ARG A 254 22.80 -14.85 -2.54
C ARG A 254 23.68 -14.29 -1.42
N LYS A 255 24.93 -14.72 -1.31
CA LYS A 255 25.86 -14.21 -0.29
C LYS A 255 26.24 -12.74 -0.54
N GLY A 256 26.44 -12.37 -1.80
CA GLY A 256 26.72 -10.98 -2.18
C GLY A 256 25.55 -10.06 -1.88
N VAL A 257 24.31 -10.48 -2.16
CA VAL A 257 23.09 -9.77 -1.78
C VAL A 257 23.02 -9.56 -0.27
N ALA A 258 23.22 -10.63 0.53
CA ALA A 258 23.18 -10.53 1.98
C ALA A 258 24.26 -9.57 2.53
N ARG A 259 25.47 -9.62 1.98
CA ARG A 259 26.55 -8.68 2.32
C ARG A 259 26.17 -7.24 1.99
N TYR A 260 25.71 -6.98 0.77
CA TYR A 260 25.29 -5.65 0.34
C TYR A 260 24.20 -5.08 1.26
N VAL A 261 23.16 -5.85 1.56
CA VAL A 261 22.08 -5.44 2.47
C VAL A 261 22.63 -5.11 3.85
N ALA A 262 23.49 -5.98 4.42
CA ALA A 262 24.09 -5.75 5.74
C ALA A 262 24.91 -4.46 5.77
N GLU A 263 25.79 -4.22 4.78
CA GLU A 263 26.62 -3.01 4.68
C GLU A 263 25.77 -1.74 4.55
N ARG A 264 24.72 -1.80 3.72
CA ARG A 264 23.80 -0.66 3.54
C ARG A 264 22.97 -0.39 4.79
N CYS A 265 22.43 -1.41 5.44
CA CYS A 265 21.72 -1.28 6.73
C CYS A 265 22.63 -0.61 7.77
N HIS A 266 23.88 -1.08 7.93
CA HIS A 266 24.84 -0.47 8.83
C HIS A 266 25.09 1.01 8.50
N THR A 267 25.22 1.35 7.21
CA THR A 267 25.38 2.72 6.76
C THR A 267 24.16 3.59 7.10
N TYR A 268 22.94 3.09 6.90
CA TYR A 268 21.72 3.81 7.21
C TYR A 268 21.56 4.04 8.72
N LEU A 269 21.83 3.04 9.54
CA LEU A 269 21.80 3.20 11.00
C LEU A 269 22.78 4.25 11.48
N LYS A 270 24.03 4.27 10.92
CA LYS A 270 25.01 5.33 11.21
C LYS A 270 24.55 6.72 10.78
N LYS A 271 23.72 6.82 9.73
CA LYS A 271 23.11 8.07 9.30
C LYS A 271 21.90 8.47 10.18
N GLY A 272 21.53 7.67 11.18
CA GLY A 272 20.47 7.95 12.16
C GLY A 272 19.07 7.49 11.73
N TYR A 273 18.96 6.62 10.70
CA TYR A 273 17.75 5.84 10.47
C TYR A 273 17.63 4.76 11.55
N SER A 274 16.43 4.27 11.79
CA SER A 274 16.19 3.17 12.72
C SER A 274 15.82 1.88 11.98
N GLU A 275 15.84 0.76 12.70
CA GLU A 275 15.45 -0.53 12.15
C GLU A 275 14.04 -0.52 11.55
N LYS A 276 13.11 0.21 12.17
CA LYS A 276 11.72 0.32 11.69
C LYS A 276 11.58 1.08 10.35
N ASP A 277 12.63 1.76 9.89
CA ASP A 277 12.62 2.44 8.59
C ASP A 277 12.96 1.49 7.44
N ILE A 278 13.36 0.24 7.75
CA ILE A 278 13.95 -0.70 6.80
C ILE A 278 13.00 -1.88 6.53
N ALA A 279 12.80 -2.19 5.24
CA ALA A 279 12.22 -3.45 4.81
C ALA A 279 13.14 -4.17 3.82
N ILE A 280 13.29 -5.47 4.01
CA ILE A 280 13.97 -6.39 3.12
C ILE A 280 12.91 -7.34 2.58
N LEU A 281 12.61 -7.25 1.29
CA LEU A 281 11.50 -7.94 0.66
C LEU A 281 12.01 -9.00 -0.30
N CYS A 282 11.70 -10.25 -0.02
CA CYS A 282 12.00 -11.39 -0.87
C CYS A 282 10.80 -11.72 -1.75
N TYR A 283 11.04 -12.33 -2.90
CA TYR A 283 9.96 -12.71 -3.81
C TYR A 283 9.02 -13.77 -3.19
N ARG A 284 9.60 -14.80 -2.53
CA ARG A 284 8.84 -15.93 -1.92
C ARG A 284 9.13 -16.08 -0.44
N ASP A 285 8.21 -16.73 0.27
CA ASP A 285 8.36 -17.03 1.71
C ASP A 285 9.53 -17.98 2.03
N GLU A 286 9.85 -18.91 1.11
CA GLU A 286 10.99 -19.82 1.28
C GLU A 286 12.32 -19.05 1.29
N GLU A 287 12.43 -18.00 0.49
CA GLU A 287 13.61 -17.15 0.41
C GLU A 287 13.82 -16.33 1.69
N VAL A 288 12.72 -15.92 2.34
CA VAL A 288 12.77 -15.19 3.62
C VAL A 288 13.56 -15.96 4.67
N LYS A 289 13.34 -17.28 4.78
CA LYS A 289 14.08 -18.13 5.72
C LYS A 289 15.56 -18.21 5.37
N ALA A 290 15.87 -18.45 4.10
CA ALA A 290 17.25 -18.55 3.63
C ALA A 290 18.03 -17.23 3.82
N TYR A 291 17.42 -16.09 3.49
CA TYR A 291 18.06 -14.79 3.68
C TYR A 291 18.19 -14.39 5.15
N ARG A 292 17.33 -14.83 6.04
CA ARG A 292 17.45 -14.56 7.49
C ARG A 292 18.78 -15.03 8.04
N GLU A 293 19.17 -16.25 7.72
CA GLU A 293 20.44 -16.85 8.20
C GLU A 293 21.66 -16.15 7.57
N LEU A 294 21.60 -15.88 6.26
CA LEU A 294 22.68 -15.20 5.56
C LEU A 294 22.88 -13.76 6.08
N LEU A 295 21.82 -13.01 6.25
CA LEU A 295 21.86 -11.64 6.78
C LEU A 295 22.42 -11.63 8.20
N ALA A 296 21.94 -12.50 9.08
CA ALA A 296 22.45 -12.60 10.45
C ALA A 296 23.95 -12.95 10.48
N SER A 297 24.43 -13.77 9.54
CA SER A 297 25.85 -14.08 9.40
C SER A 297 26.68 -12.88 8.95
N GLU A 298 26.21 -12.14 7.93
CA GLU A 298 26.94 -10.98 7.40
C GLU A 298 26.92 -9.80 8.38
N MET A 299 25.81 -9.57 9.11
CA MET A 299 25.71 -8.53 10.14
C MET A 299 26.67 -8.78 11.31
N ARG A 300 26.82 -10.04 11.75
CA ARG A 300 27.82 -10.41 12.78
C ARG A 300 29.25 -10.10 12.36
N LYS A 301 29.59 -10.27 11.08
CA LYS A 301 30.95 -9.93 10.57
C LYS A 301 31.22 -8.42 10.62
N LEU A 302 30.20 -7.61 10.54
CA LEU A 302 30.28 -6.14 10.63
C LEU A 302 30.12 -5.63 12.07
N GLU A 303 30.12 -6.53 13.05
CA GLU A 303 29.98 -6.22 14.49
C GLU A 303 28.73 -5.41 14.84
N PHE A 304 27.64 -5.58 14.10
CA PHE A 304 26.36 -5.00 14.44
C PHE A 304 25.21 -6.03 14.34
N ASN A 305 24.12 -5.73 14.99
CA ASN A 305 22.96 -6.59 14.97
C ASN A 305 21.71 -5.75 14.71
N ILE A 306 20.84 -6.26 13.85
CA ILE A 306 19.50 -5.69 13.61
C ILE A 306 18.47 -6.76 13.97
N LEU A 307 17.46 -6.37 14.70
CA LEU A 307 16.33 -7.25 14.96
C LEU A 307 15.53 -7.40 13.67
N LEU A 308 15.66 -8.56 13.01
CA LEU A 308 14.87 -8.90 11.83
C LEU A 308 13.58 -9.58 12.26
N GLY A 309 12.45 -8.90 12.09
CA GLY A 309 11.11 -9.40 12.42
C GLY A 309 10.29 -9.76 11.19
N ARG A 310 9.31 -10.66 11.36
CA ARG A 310 8.16 -10.78 10.48
C ARG A 310 7.06 -9.83 10.94
N MET A 311 6.21 -9.42 10.04
CA MET A 311 5.05 -8.59 10.36
C MET A 311 3.98 -9.41 11.10
N GLU A 312 4.22 -9.68 12.38
CA GLU A 312 3.24 -10.34 13.26
C GLU A 312 2.76 -9.31 14.29
N GLY A 313 1.48 -8.99 14.28
CA GLY A 313 0.84 -8.14 15.30
C GLY A 313 1.09 -6.63 15.19
N GLY A 314 1.51 -6.11 14.04
CA GLY A 314 1.63 -4.66 13.81
C GLY A 314 3.01 -4.18 13.33
N LEU A 315 3.13 -2.87 13.14
CA LEU A 315 4.38 -2.19 12.75
C LEU A 315 5.39 -2.21 13.92
N GLY A 316 6.15 -3.31 14.06
CA GLY A 316 7.15 -3.47 15.13
C GLY A 316 8.33 -2.49 15.02
N LYS A 317 9.07 -2.34 16.14
CA LYS A 317 10.32 -1.56 16.22
C LYS A 317 11.54 -2.28 15.64
N TYR A 318 11.37 -3.06 14.58
CA TYR A 318 12.40 -3.90 13.97
C TYR A 318 12.44 -3.73 12.44
N ALA A 319 13.56 -4.09 11.83
CA ALA A 319 13.64 -4.19 10.38
C ALA A 319 12.80 -5.38 9.91
N VAL A 320 12.00 -5.15 8.88
CA VAL A 320 11.11 -6.18 8.34
C VAL A 320 11.88 -7.03 7.35
N LEU A 321 11.81 -8.36 7.50
CA LEU A 321 12.23 -9.33 6.49
C LEU A 321 11.02 -10.19 6.13
N GLU A 322 10.44 -9.96 4.95
CA GLU A 322 9.16 -10.55 4.56
C GLU A 322 9.08 -10.83 3.05
N SER A 323 8.09 -11.56 2.61
CA SER A 323 7.79 -11.69 1.19
C SER A 323 7.03 -10.45 0.67
N ILE A 324 7.25 -10.13 -0.63
CA ILE A 324 6.61 -8.99 -1.31
C ILE A 324 5.09 -9.06 -1.16
N ARG A 325 4.51 -10.25 -1.29
CA ARG A 325 3.07 -10.46 -1.18
C ARG A 325 2.54 -10.13 0.21
N ARG A 326 3.20 -10.59 1.27
CA ARG A 326 2.78 -10.33 2.66
C ARG A 326 2.98 -8.87 3.08
N PHE A 327 3.90 -8.16 2.43
CA PHE A 327 4.15 -6.74 2.66
C PHE A 327 3.25 -5.82 1.80
N SER A 328 2.26 -6.38 1.07
CA SER A 328 1.34 -5.59 0.27
C SER A 328 0.54 -4.59 1.12
N GLY A 329 0.32 -3.37 0.60
CA GLY A 329 -0.38 -2.28 1.32
C GLY A 329 0.47 -1.53 2.35
N LEU A 330 1.65 -2.04 2.71
CA LEU A 330 2.56 -1.44 3.70
C LEU A 330 3.73 -0.70 3.02
N GLU A 331 4.51 0.04 3.81
CA GLU A 331 5.61 0.87 3.31
C GLU A 331 6.74 1.05 4.33
N ARG A 332 7.93 1.42 3.85
CA ARG A 332 9.09 1.82 4.64
C ARG A 332 9.90 2.91 3.93
N THR A 333 10.67 3.65 4.68
CA THR A 333 11.57 4.67 4.17
C THR A 333 12.64 4.09 3.26
N ILE A 334 13.15 2.90 3.60
CA ILE A 334 14.22 2.18 2.91
C ILE A 334 13.72 0.77 2.58
N VAL A 335 13.75 0.41 1.31
CA VAL A 335 13.34 -0.92 0.86
C VAL A 335 14.45 -1.58 0.05
N PHE A 336 14.78 -2.80 0.43
CA PHE A 336 15.60 -3.72 -0.35
C PHE A 336 14.69 -4.77 -0.98
N GLY A 337 14.58 -4.78 -2.29
CA GLY A 337 13.84 -5.78 -3.04
C GLY A 337 14.80 -6.82 -3.62
N ILE A 338 14.69 -8.06 -3.20
CA ILE A 338 15.52 -9.17 -3.65
C ILE A 338 14.74 -9.96 -4.71
N ILE A 339 15.24 -9.93 -5.93
CA ILE A 339 14.63 -10.54 -7.11
C ILE A 339 15.54 -11.68 -7.61
N PRO A 340 15.09 -12.94 -7.57
CA PRO A 340 15.90 -14.07 -8.04
C PRO A 340 16.19 -13.98 -9.53
N GLN A 341 17.41 -14.39 -9.96
CA GLN A 341 17.77 -14.46 -11.38
C GLN A 341 16.82 -15.37 -12.19
N SER A 342 16.36 -16.46 -11.59
CA SER A 342 15.39 -17.35 -12.23
C SER A 342 14.12 -16.65 -12.67
N PHE A 343 13.82 -15.48 -12.11
CA PHE A 343 12.64 -14.68 -12.41
C PHE A 343 12.71 -13.96 -13.77
N TRP A 344 13.89 -13.77 -14.31
CA TRP A 344 14.06 -13.17 -15.64
C TRP A 344 13.41 -13.99 -16.77
N PHE A 345 13.20 -15.28 -16.54
CA PHE A 345 12.45 -16.15 -17.46
C PHE A 345 10.92 -15.93 -17.38
N HIS A 346 10.41 -15.36 -16.29
CA HIS A 346 8.99 -15.02 -16.11
C HIS A 346 8.76 -13.51 -16.32
N LYS A 347 9.15 -13.02 -17.49
CA LYS A 347 9.02 -11.59 -17.86
C LYS A 347 7.61 -11.05 -17.66
N GLU A 348 6.62 -11.94 -17.73
CA GLU A 348 5.19 -11.61 -17.65
C GLU A 348 4.81 -10.93 -16.34
N ILE A 349 5.27 -11.43 -15.21
CA ILE A 349 4.94 -10.88 -13.90
C ILE A 349 6.06 -10.04 -13.29
N LEU A 350 7.28 -10.09 -13.86
CA LEU A 350 8.43 -9.39 -13.32
C LEU A 350 8.17 -7.88 -13.21
N ARG A 351 7.57 -7.27 -14.20
CA ARG A 351 7.24 -5.83 -14.19
C ARG A 351 6.29 -5.47 -13.05
N ASN A 352 5.24 -6.28 -12.85
CA ASN A 352 4.30 -6.10 -11.74
C ASN A 352 5.00 -6.26 -10.38
N ILE A 353 5.89 -7.22 -10.24
CA ILE A 353 6.68 -7.43 -9.02
C ILE A 353 7.60 -6.24 -8.75
N LEU A 354 8.26 -5.69 -9.77
CA LEU A 354 9.08 -4.49 -9.64
C LEU A 354 8.24 -3.28 -9.18
N VAL A 355 7.05 -3.11 -9.74
CA VAL A 355 6.10 -2.07 -9.28
C VAL A 355 5.65 -2.34 -7.85
N CYS A 356 5.33 -3.60 -7.49
CA CYS A 356 4.99 -3.97 -6.11
C CYS A 356 6.11 -3.58 -5.12
N VAL A 357 7.36 -3.93 -5.42
CA VAL A 357 8.51 -3.62 -4.54
C VAL A 357 8.77 -2.12 -4.47
N ALA A 358 8.91 -1.47 -5.63
CA ALA A 358 9.27 -0.05 -5.69
C ALA A 358 8.22 0.83 -5.00
N SER A 359 6.95 0.48 -5.11
CA SER A 359 5.85 1.21 -4.46
C SER A 359 5.90 1.18 -2.92
N ARG A 360 6.67 0.26 -2.32
CA ARG A 360 6.82 0.14 -0.85
C ARG A 360 7.88 1.09 -0.30
N ALA A 361 8.75 1.64 -1.16
CA ALA A 361 9.83 2.55 -0.76
C ALA A 361 9.36 4.01 -0.78
N ASN A 362 9.54 4.71 0.34
CA ASN A 362 9.24 6.14 0.37
C ASN A 362 10.41 6.95 -0.18
N LEU A 363 11.64 6.66 0.25
CA LEU A 363 12.82 7.50 -0.03
C LEU A 363 13.97 6.74 -0.71
N ASN A 364 14.28 5.53 -0.27
CA ASN A 364 15.42 4.77 -0.77
C ASN A 364 14.98 3.36 -1.21
N LEU A 365 15.30 3.04 -2.45
CA LEU A 365 14.98 1.75 -3.07
C LEU A 365 16.27 1.08 -3.54
N HIS A 366 16.49 -0.17 -3.11
CA HIS A 366 17.55 -1.04 -3.61
C HIS A 366 16.91 -2.25 -4.29
N LEU A 367 17.13 -2.41 -5.59
CA LEU A 367 16.70 -3.58 -6.34
C LEU A 367 17.92 -4.49 -6.57
N LEU A 368 17.87 -5.66 -5.98
CA LEU A 368 18.98 -6.59 -5.92
C LEU A 368 18.63 -7.85 -6.69
N HIS A 369 19.44 -8.19 -7.67
CA HIS A 369 19.28 -9.40 -8.47
C HIS A 369 20.39 -10.40 -8.05
N ASP A 370 19.93 -11.52 -7.44
CA ASP A 370 20.84 -12.57 -6.96
C ASP A 370 21.32 -13.52 -8.06
#